data_48f5e8da889d8877f72b79e4ecc845e8
#
_entry.id   48f5e8da889d8877f72b79e4ecc845e8
#
_cell.length_a   1.000
_cell.length_b   1.000
_cell.length_c   1.000
_cell.angle_alpha   90.00
_cell.angle_beta   90.00
_cell.angle_gamma   90.00
#
_symmetry.space_group_name_H-M   'P 1'
#
loop_
_entity.id
_entity.type
_entity.pdbx_description
1 polymer ?
#
loop_
_entity_poly.entity_id
_entity_poly.type
_entity_poly.pdbx_seq_one_letter_code
_entity_poly.pdbx_strand_id
1 'polypeptide(L)'
;MKNNSIKTVVATGIGAALFVVIGLVINIPTFVPNTSIQLQYAVQALLSILFGPVVGFFVGFIGHALKDSIQYGPWWSWILASGVFGLVVGVAKSRLRIQEGIFEGKDILVFNVFQIVANIVSWGIIAPVLDIVIYSEPANK
;
A
#
# COMPACT_ATOMS: atom_id res chain seq x y z
N MET A 1 -0.20 -24.64 6.11
CA MET A 1 0.38 -23.80 7.16
C MET A 1 1.82 -23.43 6.84
N LYS A 2 2.75 -24.40 6.78
CA LYS A 2 4.13 -24.08 6.44
C LYS A 2 4.25 -23.45 5.04
N ASN A 3 3.51 -23.99 4.05
CA ASN A 3 3.54 -23.45 2.70
C ASN A 3 3.00 -22.01 2.66
N ASN A 4 2.00 -21.71 3.48
CA ASN A 4 1.44 -20.36 3.54
C ASN A 4 2.43 -19.39 4.16
N SER A 5 3.18 -19.82 5.19
CA SER A 5 4.19 -18.98 5.82
C SER A 5 5.34 -18.66 4.86
N ILE A 6 5.83 -19.66 4.13
CA ILE A 6 6.88 -19.46 3.14
C ILE A 6 6.38 -18.54 2.02
N LYS A 7 5.16 -18.79 1.54
CA LYS A 7 4.54 -17.99 0.49
C LYS A 7 4.39 -16.53 0.94
N THR A 8 3.98 -16.32 2.18
CA THR A 8 3.83 -14.98 2.75
C THR A 8 5.17 -14.24 2.80
N VAL A 9 6.22 -14.89 3.28
CA VAL A 9 7.55 -14.29 3.38
C VAL A 9 8.10 -13.94 2.00
N VAL A 10 8.00 -14.87 1.05
CA VAL A 10 8.50 -14.64 -0.31
C VAL A 10 7.72 -13.53 -1.01
N ALA A 11 6.40 -13.58 -0.92
CA ALA A 11 5.56 -12.54 -1.53
C ALA A 11 5.84 -11.17 -0.92
N THR A 12 6.02 -11.09 0.39
CA THR A 12 6.34 -9.86 1.07
C THR A 12 7.69 -9.31 0.63
N GLY A 13 8.71 -10.16 0.59
CA GLY A 13 10.05 -9.75 0.18
C GLY A 13 10.11 -9.25 -1.25
N ILE A 14 9.55 -10.03 -2.16
CA ILE A 14 9.52 -9.64 -3.58
C ILE A 14 8.65 -8.40 -3.77
N GLY A 15 7.51 -8.36 -3.10
CA GLY A 15 6.59 -7.22 -3.19
C GLY A 15 7.21 -5.94 -2.68
N ALA A 16 7.90 -5.99 -1.53
CA ALA A 16 8.58 -4.82 -0.99
C ALA A 16 9.68 -4.33 -1.93
N ALA A 17 10.43 -5.25 -2.52
CA ALA A 17 11.48 -4.91 -3.49
C ALA A 17 10.88 -4.24 -4.72
N LEU A 18 9.78 -4.76 -5.25
CA LEU A 18 9.09 -4.15 -6.38
C LEU A 18 8.53 -2.78 -6.04
N PHE A 19 7.98 -2.64 -4.83
CA PHE A 19 7.48 -1.34 -4.35
C PHE A 19 8.60 -0.30 -4.38
N VAL A 20 9.77 -0.65 -3.86
CA VAL A 20 10.92 0.26 -3.82
C VAL A 20 11.38 0.60 -5.23
N VAL A 21 11.62 -0.40 -6.06
CA VAL A 21 12.15 -0.19 -7.41
C VAL A 21 11.19 0.67 -8.23
N ILE A 22 9.92 0.32 -8.23
CA ILE A 22 8.93 1.06 -9.01
C ILE A 22 8.76 2.47 -8.46
N GLY A 23 8.76 2.62 -7.15
CA GLY A 23 8.62 3.94 -6.52
C GLY A 23 9.81 4.86 -6.78
N LEU A 24 11.01 4.31 -6.93
CA LEU A 24 12.20 5.11 -7.22
C LEU A 24 12.37 5.41 -8.71
N VAL A 25 12.01 4.46 -9.56
CA VAL A 25 12.25 4.57 -11.01
C VAL A 25 11.10 5.26 -11.73
N ILE A 26 9.85 4.94 -11.37
CA ILE A 26 8.68 5.46 -12.05
C ILE A 26 8.06 6.58 -11.22
N ASN A 27 8.29 7.80 -11.64
CA ASN A 27 7.73 8.98 -10.99
C ASN A 27 7.12 9.87 -12.06
N ILE A 28 5.81 9.84 -12.19
CA ILE A 28 5.09 10.58 -13.24
C ILE A 28 4.58 11.88 -12.62
N PRO A 29 5.16 13.04 -13.00
CA PRO A 29 4.72 14.31 -12.48
C PRO A 29 3.33 14.67 -12.98
N THR A 30 2.57 15.38 -12.15
CA THR A 30 1.26 15.89 -12.51
C THR A 30 1.33 17.42 -12.66
N PHE A 31 0.19 18.02 -13.08
CA PHE A 31 0.12 19.48 -13.15
C PHE A 31 0.04 20.15 -11.79
N VAL A 32 -0.26 19.38 -10.75
CA VAL A 32 -0.31 19.89 -9.37
C VAL A 32 1.10 19.92 -8.81
N PRO A 33 1.57 21.05 -8.26
CA PRO A 33 2.93 21.14 -7.70
C PRO A 33 3.16 20.10 -6.61
N ASN A 34 4.36 19.51 -6.60
CA ASN A 34 4.79 18.51 -5.62
C ASN A 34 3.93 17.25 -5.57
N THR A 35 3.20 16.98 -6.64
CA THR A 35 2.33 15.81 -6.73
C THR A 35 2.72 14.96 -7.93
N SER A 36 2.83 13.66 -7.73
CA SER A 36 3.18 12.72 -8.81
C SER A 36 2.32 11.47 -8.70
N ILE A 37 2.21 10.76 -9.82
CA ILE A 37 1.52 9.48 -9.86
C ILE A 37 2.52 8.42 -9.41
N GLN A 38 2.15 7.66 -8.38
CA GLN A 38 3.02 6.66 -7.78
C GLN A 38 2.46 5.27 -8.04
N LEU A 39 3.10 4.55 -8.97
CA LEU A 39 2.63 3.24 -9.40
C LEU A 39 2.93 2.12 -8.42
N GLN A 40 3.84 2.35 -7.46
CA GLN A 40 4.14 1.32 -6.45
C GLN A 40 2.93 0.94 -5.63
N TYR A 41 1.97 1.83 -5.44
CA TYR A 41 0.75 1.50 -4.71
C TYR A 41 -0.18 0.59 -5.51
N ALA A 42 -0.12 0.64 -6.82
CA ALA A 42 -0.85 -0.32 -7.66
C ALA A 42 -0.30 -1.73 -7.48
N VAL A 43 1.03 -1.86 -7.40
CA VAL A 43 1.67 -3.15 -7.12
C VAL A 43 1.27 -3.65 -5.73
N GLN A 44 1.29 -2.78 -4.74
CA GLN A 44 0.87 -3.14 -3.38
C GLN A 44 -0.58 -3.61 -3.36
N ALA A 45 -1.48 -2.89 -4.04
CA ALA A 45 -2.88 -3.26 -4.09
C ALA A 45 -3.07 -4.64 -4.73
N LEU A 46 -2.38 -4.90 -5.83
CA LEU A 46 -2.45 -6.20 -6.50
C LEU A 46 -1.99 -7.32 -5.58
N LEU A 47 -0.84 -7.16 -4.94
CA LEU A 47 -0.31 -8.18 -4.03
C LEU A 47 -1.21 -8.37 -2.82
N SER A 48 -1.86 -7.30 -2.37
CA SER A 48 -2.79 -7.38 -1.24
C SER A 48 -3.98 -8.27 -1.55
N ILE A 49 -4.57 -8.15 -2.74
CA ILE A 49 -5.73 -8.97 -3.10
C ILE A 49 -5.33 -10.40 -3.47
N LEU A 50 -4.09 -10.61 -3.89
CA LEU A 50 -3.60 -11.95 -4.22
C LEU A 50 -3.19 -12.74 -2.98
N PHE A 51 -2.55 -12.07 -2.01
CA PHE A 51 -1.95 -12.75 -0.86
C PHE A 51 -2.56 -12.38 0.49
N GLY A 52 -3.42 -11.38 0.55
CA GLY A 52 -4.18 -11.02 1.73
C GLY A 52 -3.62 -9.83 2.50
N PRO A 53 -4.29 -9.47 3.63
CA PRO A 53 -3.97 -8.23 4.35
C PRO A 53 -2.59 -8.23 5.00
N VAL A 54 -2.08 -9.36 5.45
CA VAL A 54 -0.75 -9.41 6.09
C VAL A 54 0.33 -9.05 5.09
N VAL A 55 0.32 -9.68 3.91
CA VAL A 55 1.27 -9.35 2.85
C VAL A 55 1.09 -7.90 2.40
N GLY A 56 -0.16 -7.47 2.23
CA GLY A 56 -0.45 -6.10 1.83
C GLY A 56 0.14 -5.08 2.80
N PHE A 57 -0.03 -5.31 4.11
CA PHE A 57 0.52 -4.43 5.13
C PHE A 57 2.04 -4.37 5.04
N PHE A 58 2.71 -5.52 5.07
CA PHE A 58 4.17 -5.54 5.13
C PHE A 58 4.84 -5.09 3.84
N VAL A 59 4.23 -5.33 2.68
CA VAL A 59 4.76 -4.79 1.42
C VAL A 59 4.82 -3.27 1.49
N GLY A 60 3.74 -2.64 1.92
CA GLY A 60 3.69 -1.19 2.04
C GLY A 60 4.60 -0.66 3.13
N PHE A 61 4.56 -1.28 4.30
CA PHE A 61 5.36 -0.83 5.44
C PHE A 61 6.86 -0.94 5.14
N ILE A 62 7.30 -2.12 4.76
CA ILE A 62 8.71 -2.37 4.50
C ILE A 62 9.17 -1.62 3.25
N GLY A 63 8.38 -1.68 2.19
CA GLY A 63 8.73 -1.01 0.94
C GLY A 63 8.84 0.49 1.10
N HIS A 64 7.89 1.12 1.76
CA HIS A 64 7.91 2.56 1.99
C HIS A 64 9.07 2.96 2.91
N ALA A 65 9.32 2.16 3.97
CA ALA A 65 10.43 2.43 4.87
C ALA A 65 11.77 2.39 4.13
N LEU A 66 11.98 1.39 3.29
CA LEU A 66 13.21 1.28 2.50
C LEU A 66 13.33 2.41 1.49
N LYS A 67 12.26 2.73 0.80
CA LYS A 67 12.25 3.81 -0.19
C LYS A 67 12.58 5.14 0.47
N ASP A 68 11.93 5.45 1.59
CA ASP A 68 12.21 6.70 2.31
C ASP A 68 13.64 6.75 2.82
N SER A 69 14.15 5.65 3.34
CA SER A 69 15.53 5.59 3.85
C SER A 69 16.55 5.86 2.75
N ILE A 70 16.25 5.44 1.52
CA ILE A 70 17.12 5.69 0.37
C ILE A 70 17.05 7.15 -0.07
N GLN A 71 15.86 7.74 -0.07
CA GLN A 71 15.64 9.06 -0.65
C GLN A 71 15.91 10.22 0.33
N TYR A 72 15.35 10.16 1.55
CA TYR A 72 15.46 11.32 2.47
C TYR A 72 15.29 10.96 3.94
N GLY A 73 15.21 9.69 4.26
CA GLY A 73 15.00 9.26 5.62
C GLY A 73 13.55 8.89 5.92
N PRO A 74 13.33 7.98 6.89
CA PRO A 74 12.00 7.42 7.12
C PRO A 74 11.04 8.44 7.73
N TRP A 75 9.82 8.49 7.19
CA TRP A 75 8.72 9.28 7.70
C TRP A 75 7.64 8.33 8.20
N TRP A 76 7.72 7.97 9.47
CA TRP A 76 6.97 6.84 10.02
C TRP A 76 5.46 6.94 9.90
N SER A 77 4.90 8.15 9.98
CA SER A 77 3.45 8.32 9.81
C SER A 77 2.98 7.84 8.44
N TRP A 78 3.69 8.21 7.39
CA TRP A 78 3.34 7.83 6.02
C TRP A 78 3.70 6.37 5.74
N ILE A 79 4.75 5.86 6.37
CA ILE A 79 5.13 4.45 6.27
C ILE A 79 4.03 3.58 6.85
N LEU A 80 3.53 3.92 8.04
CA LEU A 80 2.42 3.19 8.65
C LEU A 80 1.15 3.31 7.81
N ALA A 81 0.87 4.50 7.26
CA ALA A 81 -0.28 4.69 6.39
C ALA A 81 -0.21 3.80 5.15
N SER A 82 0.98 3.64 4.56
CA SER A 82 1.16 2.72 3.43
C SER A 82 0.85 1.28 3.83
N GLY A 83 1.28 0.88 5.03
CA GLY A 83 0.94 -0.45 5.54
C GLY A 83 -0.56 -0.63 5.71
N VAL A 84 -1.22 0.35 6.32
CA VAL A 84 -2.68 0.31 6.52
C VAL A 84 -3.41 0.26 5.19
N PHE A 85 -2.96 1.00 4.19
CA PHE A 85 -3.52 0.93 2.84
C PHE A 85 -3.54 -0.50 2.32
N GLY A 86 -2.42 -1.19 2.39
CA GLY A 86 -2.32 -2.58 1.94
C GLY A 86 -3.17 -3.53 2.78
N LEU A 87 -3.25 -3.29 4.08
CA LEU A 87 -4.07 -4.10 4.97
C LEU A 87 -5.56 -4.00 4.59
N VAL A 88 -6.05 -2.79 4.39
CA VAL A 88 -7.46 -2.58 4.04
C VAL A 88 -7.79 -3.20 2.68
N VAL A 89 -6.95 -2.95 1.67
CA VAL A 89 -7.15 -3.54 0.35
C VAL A 89 -7.08 -5.07 0.44
N GLY A 90 -6.16 -5.59 1.25
CA GLY A 90 -5.99 -7.04 1.40
C GLY A 90 -7.18 -7.74 2.03
N VAL A 91 -7.97 -7.03 2.84
CA VAL A 91 -9.20 -7.59 3.39
C VAL A 91 -10.19 -7.94 2.27
N ALA A 92 -10.11 -7.25 1.15
CA ALA A 92 -10.98 -7.53 0.00
C ALA A 92 -10.74 -8.92 -0.59
N LYS A 93 -9.58 -9.54 -0.34
CA LYS A 93 -9.27 -10.87 -0.88
C LYS A 93 -10.36 -11.88 -0.57
N SER A 94 -10.91 -11.86 0.65
CA SER A 94 -11.94 -12.82 1.06
C SER A 94 -13.26 -12.61 0.32
N ARG A 95 -13.46 -11.48 -0.31
CA ARG A 95 -14.67 -11.15 -1.04
C ARG A 95 -14.50 -11.19 -2.55
N LEU A 96 -13.29 -11.56 -3.00
CA LEU A 96 -12.95 -11.60 -4.42
C LEU A 96 -12.75 -13.05 -4.86
N ARG A 97 -12.99 -13.30 -6.13
CA ARG A 97 -12.81 -14.62 -6.74
C ARG A 97 -11.52 -14.72 -7.54
N ILE A 98 -10.56 -13.85 -7.21
CA ILE A 98 -9.31 -13.77 -7.97
C ILE A 98 -8.48 -15.06 -7.86
N GLN A 99 -8.62 -15.79 -6.75
CA GLN A 99 -7.96 -17.08 -6.59
C GLN A 99 -8.51 -18.14 -7.53
N GLU A 100 -9.73 -17.94 -8.02
CA GLU A 100 -10.38 -18.81 -8.99
C GLU A 100 -10.12 -18.35 -10.43
N GLY A 101 -9.30 -17.32 -10.60
CA GLY A 101 -9.03 -16.75 -11.91
C GLY A 101 -10.15 -15.86 -12.44
N ILE A 102 -11.06 -15.43 -11.57
CA ILE A 102 -12.21 -14.61 -11.95
C ILE A 102 -12.06 -13.20 -11.40
N PHE A 103 -12.14 -12.20 -12.28
CA PHE A 103 -12.14 -10.81 -11.88
C PHE A 103 -13.04 -10.05 -12.85
N GLU A 104 -14.32 -10.05 -12.56
CA GLU A 104 -15.36 -9.49 -13.42
C GLU A 104 -16.14 -8.41 -12.68
N GLY A 105 -17.21 -7.89 -13.27
CA GLY A 105 -17.96 -6.74 -12.81
C GLY A 105 -18.14 -6.60 -11.30
N LYS A 106 -18.62 -7.65 -10.63
CA LYS A 106 -18.81 -7.61 -9.17
C LYS A 106 -17.48 -7.50 -8.44
N ASP A 107 -16.47 -8.23 -8.90
CA ASP A 107 -15.15 -8.21 -8.28
C ASP A 107 -14.50 -6.84 -8.46
N ILE A 108 -14.64 -6.26 -9.64
CA ILE A 108 -14.10 -4.92 -9.92
C ILE A 108 -14.76 -3.90 -8.99
N LEU A 109 -16.06 -3.98 -8.79
CA LEU A 109 -16.78 -3.09 -7.89
C LEU A 109 -16.28 -3.23 -6.45
N VAL A 110 -16.19 -4.47 -5.96
CA VAL A 110 -15.69 -4.73 -4.60
C VAL A 110 -14.28 -4.21 -4.41
N PHE A 111 -13.39 -4.49 -5.35
CA PHE A 111 -12.02 -4.03 -5.30
C PHE A 111 -11.95 -2.49 -5.26
N ASN A 112 -12.71 -1.83 -6.11
CA ASN A 112 -12.72 -0.37 -6.15
C ASN A 112 -13.26 0.25 -4.88
N VAL A 113 -14.29 -0.34 -4.27
CA VAL A 113 -14.82 0.13 -2.99
C VAL A 113 -13.75 0.03 -1.90
N PHE A 114 -13.07 -1.12 -1.81
CA PHE A 114 -12.00 -1.29 -0.82
C PHE A 114 -10.83 -0.34 -1.07
N GLN A 115 -10.48 -0.07 -2.33
CA GLN A 115 -9.44 0.90 -2.65
C GLN A 115 -9.82 2.31 -2.20
N ILE A 116 -11.06 2.73 -2.46
CA ILE A 116 -11.53 4.05 -2.05
C ILE A 116 -11.47 4.17 -0.53
N VAL A 117 -11.98 3.17 0.20
CA VAL A 117 -11.93 3.15 1.65
C VAL A 117 -10.48 3.19 2.14
N ALA A 118 -9.62 2.38 1.54
CA ALA A 118 -8.20 2.34 1.92
C ALA A 118 -7.53 3.70 1.74
N ASN A 119 -7.81 4.37 0.63
CA ASN A 119 -7.23 5.69 0.38
C ASN A 119 -7.73 6.74 1.37
N ILE A 120 -9.03 6.74 1.67
CA ILE A 120 -9.61 7.67 2.63
C ILE A 120 -9.00 7.43 4.01
N VAL A 121 -8.95 6.19 4.47
CA VAL A 121 -8.42 5.85 5.79
C VAL A 121 -6.94 6.19 5.89
N SER A 122 -6.13 5.74 4.92
CA SER A 122 -4.68 5.88 5.01
C SER A 122 -4.22 7.32 4.83
N TRP A 123 -4.67 7.96 3.75
CA TRP A 123 -4.16 9.28 3.40
C TRP A 123 -4.99 10.41 3.96
N GLY A 124 -6.27 10.16 4.23
CA GLY A 124 -7.16 11.16 4.80
C GLY A 124 -7.17 11.20 6.32
N ILE A 125 -6.87 10.10 6.97
CA ILE A 125 -6.97 9.98 8.43
C ILE A 125 -5.64 9.60 9.06
N ILE A 126 -5.08 8.45 8.70
CA ILE A 126 -3.90 7.89 9.40
C ILE A 126 -2.69 8.80 9.23
N ALA A 127 -2.33 9.16 8.00
CA ALA A 127 -1.14 9.96 7.78
C ALA A 127 -1.23 11.35 8.41
N PRO A 128 -2.31 12.14 8.21
CA PRO A 128 -2.39 13.46 8.84
C PRO A 128 -2.44 13.40 10.37
N VAL A 129 -3.20 12.47 10.93
CA VAL A 129 -3.32 12.35 12.39
C VAL A 129 -1.98 11.98 13.01
N LEU A 130 -1.27 11.02 12.41
CA LEU A 130 0.04 10.63 12.93
C LEU A 130 1.09 11.73 12.75
N ASP A 131 0.99 12.51 11.67
CA ASP A 131 1.87 13.67 11.51
C ASP A 131 1.72 14.66 12.66
N ILE A 132 0.48 14.91 13.09
CA ILE A 132 0.22 15.79 14.22
C ILE A 132 0.75 15.17 15.53
N VAL A 133 0.47 13.88 15.75
CA VAL A 133 0.80 13.22 17.01
C VAL A 133 2.31 12.97 17.14
N ILE A 134 2.94 12.45 16.08
CA ILE A 134 4.35 12.04 16.13
C ILE A 134 5.28 13.22 15.92
N TYR A 135 4.98 14.07 14.95
CA TYR A 135 5.88 15.15 14.52
C TYR A 135 5.42 16.52 14.97
N SER A 136 4.24 16.61 15.59
CA SER A 136 3.65 17.88 16.05
C SER A 136 3.51 18.90 14.92
N GLU A 137 3.24 18.43 13.72
CA GLU A 137 3.05 19.31 12.56
C GLU A 137 1.58 19.65 12.39
N PRO A 138 1.27 20.88 11.90
CA PRO A 138 -0.11 21.21 11.58
C PRO A 138 -0.65 20.34 10.45
N ALA A 139 -1.92 19.98 10.53
CA ALA A 139 -2.53 19.10 9.53
C ALA A 139 -2.57 19.70 8.13
N ASN A 140 -2.54 21.02 8.05
CA ASN A 140 -2.62 21.74 6.78
C ASN A 140 -1.25 22.04 6.16
N LYS A 141 -0.21 21.51 6.75
CA LYS A 141 1.14 21.72 6.26
C LYS A 141 1.65 20.58 5.31
#